data_c53f3531e916385c6883b02b735fa71b
#
_entry.id   c53f3531e916385c6883b02b735fa71b
#
_cell.length_a   1.000
_cell.length_b   1.000
_cell.length_c   1.000
_cell.angle_alpha   90.00
_cell.angle_beta   90.00
_cell.angle_gamma   90.00
#
_symmetry.space_group_name_H-M   'P 1'
#
loop_
_entity.id
_entity.type
_entity.pdbx_description
1 polymer ?
#
loop_
_entity_poly.entity_id
_entity_poly.type
_entity_poly.pdbx_seq_one_letter_code
_entity_poly.pdbx_strand_id
1 'polypeptide(L)' 'MSLQNAINFISKVDSDGDFRKSLYTAKTLAELIEILSKQEMGFTLDEIEDAFNVLLLKCQTYEQAGRVNEVKAWFYCFKR' A
#
# COMPACT_ATOMS: atom_id res chain seq x y z
N MET A 1 -10.66 -8.25 5.01
CA MET A 1 -9.42 -7.56 5.41
C MET A 1 -8.35 -8.57 5.75
N SER A 2 -7.16 -8.41 5.23
CA SER A 2 -6.10 -9.38 5.47
C SER A 2 -4.73 -8.80 5.20
N LEU A 3 -3.71 -9.43 5.79
CA LEU A 3 -2.31 -9.12 5.50
C LEU A 3 -2.00 -9.35 4.02
N GLN A 4 -2.53 -10.41 3.44
CA GLN A 4 -2.31 -10.69 2.02
C GLN A 4 -2.89 -9.59 1.13
N ASN A 5 -4.04 -9.04 1.48
CA ASN A 5 -4.61 -7.90 0.75
C ASN A 5 -3.68 -6.68 0.80
N ALA A 6 -3.08 -6.42 1.96
CA ALA A 6 -2.14 -5.32 2.11
C ALA A 6 -0.89 -5.53 1.26
N ILE A 7 -0.35 -6.75 1.22
CA ILE A 7 0.81 -7.09 0.38
C ILE A 7 0.46 -6.91 -1.10
N ASN A 8 -0.70 -7.39 -1.52
CA ASN A 8 -1.16 -7.26 -2.90
C ASN A 8 -1.35 -5.79 -3.29
N PHE A 9 -1.87 -4.98 -2.38
CA PHE A 9 -2.02 -3.54 -2.60
C PHE A 9 -0.66 -2.87 -2.85
N ILE A 10 0.33 -3.15 -2.01
CA ILE A 10 1.66 -2.57 -2.15
C ILE A 10 2.29 -2.95 -3.50
N SER A 11 2.19 -4.22 -3.87
CA SER A 11 2.70 -4.72 -5.15
C SER A 11 2.01 -4.04 -6.32
N LYS A 12 0.70 -3.85 -6.25
CA LYS A 12 -0.06 -3.24 -7.33
C LYS A 12 0.27 -1.76 -7.48
N VAL A 13 0.41 -1.04 -6.37
CA VAL A 13 0.80 0.38 -6.41
C VAL A 13 2.18 0.54 -7.02
N ASP A 14 3.09 -0.36 -6.72
CA ASP A 14 4.45 -0.32 -7.26
C ASP A 14 4.49 -0.60 -8.76
N SER A 15 3.68 -1.54 -9.24
CA SER A 15 3.76 -2.02 -10.62
C SER A 15 2.75 -1.37 -11.58
N ASP A 16 1.68 -0.76 -11.07
CA ASP A 16 0.59 -0.21 -11.89
C ASP A 16 0.38 1.27 -11.57
N GLY A 17 0.95 2.14 -12.40
CA GLY A 17 0.84 3.58 -12.23
C GLY A 17 -0.59 4.10 -12.40
N ASP A 18 -1.39 3.47 -13.26
CA ASP A 18 -2.79 3.87 -13.47
C ASP A 18 -3.62 3.57 -12.22
N PHE A 19 -3.38 2.43 -11.60
CA PHE A 19 -4.03 2.09 -10.34
C PHE A 19 -3.69 3.12 -9.27
N ARG A 20 -2.40 3.49 -9.14
CA ARG A 20 -1.97 4.50 -8.18
C ARG A 20 -2.66 5.83 -8.43
N LYS A 21 -2.74 6.26 -9.69
CA LYS A 21 -3.40 7.52 -10.06
C LYS A 21 -4.89 7.52 -9.69
N SER A 22 -5.55 6.38 -9.84
CA SER A 22 -6.97 6.26 -9.50
C SER A 22 -7.24 6.49 -8.01
N LEU A 23 -6.23 6.32 -7.17
CA LEU A 23 -6.35 6.50 -5.71
C LEU A 23 -6.15 7.96 -5.28
N TYR A 24 -5.73 8.85 -6.16
CA TYR A 24 -5.53 10.25 -5.82
C TYR A 24 -6.82 11.00 -5.52
N THR A 25 -7.98 10.41 -5.83
CA THR A 25 -9.27 10.99 -5.44
C THR A 25 -9.51 10.92 -3.93
N ALA A 26 -8.83 9.99 -3.25
CA ALA A 26 -8.90 9.87 -1.80
C ALA A 26 -8.04 10.96 -1.16
N LYS A 27 -8.59 11.67 -0.17
CA LYS A 27 -7.87 12.74 0.55
C LYS A 27 -7.35 12.28 1.90
N THR A 28 -7.93 11.23 2.45
CA THR A 28 -7.56 10.68 3.75
C THR A 28 -7.34 9.18 3.65
N LEU A 29 -6.67 8.61 4.66
CA LEU A 29 -6.50 7.15 4.73
C LEU A 29 -7.84 6.43 4.83
N ALA A 30 -8.80 7.01 5.55
CA ALA A 30 -10.13 6.42 5.67
C ALA A 30 -10.81 6.28 4.31
N GLU A 31 -10.73 7.33 3.49
CA GLU A 31 -11.28 7.30 2.12
C GLU A 31 -10.57 6.27 1.25
N LEU A 32 -9.23 6.21 1.35
CA LEU A 32 -8.44 5.24 0.61
C LEU A 32 -8.82 3.81 0.97
N ILE A 33 -8.92 3.52 2.26
CA ILE A 33 -9.29 2.18 2.75
C ILE A 33 -10.71 1.84 2.29
N GLU A 34 -11.63 2.80 2.29
CA GLU A 34 -13.00 2.59 1.81
C GLU A 34 -13.01 2.20 0.33
N ILE A 35 -12.26 2.92 -0.51
CA ILE A 35 -12.14 2.61 -1.94
C ILE A 35 -11.62 1.19 -2.13
N LEU A 36 -10.59 0.82 -1.38
CA LEU A 36 -9.97 -0.51 -1.48
C LEU A 36 -10.91 -1.60 -1.00
N SER A 37 -11.70 -1.33 0.04
CA SER A 37 -12.70 -2.29 0.54
C SER A 37 -13.73 -2.61 -0.52
N LYS A 38 -14.15 -1.62 -1.31
CA LYS A 38 -15.09 -1.82 -2.41
C LYS A 38 -14.50 -2.67 -3.55
N GLN A 39 -13.18 -2.73 -3.63
CA GLN A 39 -12.47 -3.54 -4.63
C GLN A 39 -12.00 -4.88 -4.05
N GLU A 40 -12.52 -5.27 -2.89
CA GLU A 40 -12.13 -6.51 -2.20
C GLU A 40 -10.64 -6.56 -1.81
N MET A 41 -10.03 -5.38 -1.63
CA MET A 41 -8.63 -5.24 -1.25
C MET A 41 -8.48 -4.61 0.14
N GLY A 42 -9.52 -4.65 0.96
CA GLY A 42 -9.50 -4.01 2.27
C GLY A 42 -8.45 -4.59 3.24
N PHE A 43 -7.89 -3.72 4.07
CA PHE A 43 -6.95 -4.09 5.12
C PHE A 43 -7.02 -3.05 6.25
N THR A 44 -6.48 -3.41 7.41
CA THR A 44 -6.35 -2.47 8.53
C THR A 44 -5.00 -1.76 8.48
N LEU A 45 -4.86 -0.67 9.26
CA LEU A 45 -3.58 0.02 9.37
C LEU A 45 -2.48 -0.89 9.93
N ASP A 46 -2.83 -1.75 10.90
CA ASP A 46 -1.87 -2.71 11.44
C ASP A 46 -1.41 -3.69 10.37
N GLU A 47 -2.33 -4.15 9.54
CA GLU A 47 -2.01 -5.09 8.47
C GLU A 47 -1.09 -4.46 7.43
N ILE A 48 -1.29 -3.20 7.05
CA ILE A 48 -0.42 -2.55 6.07
C ILE A 48 0.98 -2.29 6.65
N GLU A 49 1.07 -1.94 7.93
CA GLU A 49 2.35 -1.78 8.59
C GLU A 49 3.12 -3.10 8.62
N ASP A 50 2.45 -4.19 8.97
CA ASP A 50 3.06 -5.53 8.94
C ASP A 50 3.48 -5.91 7.52
N ALA A 51 2.67 -5.58 6.52
CA ALA A 51 2.98 -5.88 5.12
C ALA A 51 4.26 -5.15 4.67
N PHE A 52 4.42 -3.87 5.01
CA PHE A 52 5.65 -3.15 4.70
C PHE A 52 6.86 -3.80 5.36
N ASN A 53 6.75 -4.19 6.64
CA ASN A 53 7.82 -4.84 7.36
C ASN A 53 8.20 -6.18 6.74
N VAL A 54 7.20 -6.99 6.39
CA VAL A 54 7.43 -8.29 5.74
C VAL A 54 8.15 -8.10 4.40
N LEU A 55 7.70 -7.15 3.58
CA LEU A 55 8.30 -6.92 2.28
C LEU A 55 9.72 -6.40 2.39
N LEU A 56 10.00 -5.51 3.35
CA LEU A 56 11.35 -5.00 3.57
C LEU A 56 12.31 -6.11 4.02
N LEU A 57 11.83 -7.03 4.86
CA LEU A 57 12.63 -8.18 5.30
C LEU A 57 12.95 -9.13 4.14
N LYS A 58 12.08 -9.23 3.15
CA LYS A 58 12.28 -10.09 1.98
C LYS A 58 13.10 -9.43 0.87
N CYS A 59 13.37 -8.15 0.96
CA CYS A 59 14.16 -7.45 -0.06
C CYS A 59 15.60 -7.97 -0.06
N GLN A 60 16.10 -8.28 -1.25
CA GLN A 60 17.46 -8.80 -1.43
C GLN A 60 18.40 -7.76 -2.04
N THR A 61 17.86 -6.62 -2.49
CA THR A 61 18.65 -5.55 -3.09
C THR A 61 18.20 -4.20 -2.54
N TYR A 62 19.09 -3.21 -2.64
CA TYR A 62 18.74 -1.84 -2.27
C TYR A 62 17.64 -1.27 -3.15
N GLU A 63 17.60 -1.66 -4.42
CA GLU A 63 16.56 -1.20 -5.36
C GLU A 63 15.18 -1.68 -4.91
N GLN A 64 15.05 -2.95 -4.52
CA GLN A 64 13.80 -3.49 -4.02
C GLN A 64 13.34 -2.78 -2.75
N ALA A 65 14.26 -2.59 -1.79
CA ALA A 65 13.96 -1.89 -0.55
C ALA A 65 13.56 -0.43 -0.82
N GLY A 66 14.22 0.24 -1.76
CA GLY A 66 13.91 1.60 -2.16
C GLY A 66 12.50 1.72 -2.72
N ARG A 67 12.06 0.77 -3.54
CA ARG A 67 10.71 0.75 -4.12
C ARG A 67 9.65 0.57 -3.03
N VAL A 68 9.86 -0.35 -2.11
CA VAL A 68 8.93 -0.56 -0.98
C VAL A 68 8.86 0.70 -0.12
N ASN A 69 10.00 1.32 0.17
CA ASN A 69 10.05 2.56 0.96
C ASN A 69 9.35 3.72 0.24
N GLU A 70 9.42 3.81 -1.08
CA GLU A 70 8.70 4.83 -1.84
C GLU A 70 7.19 4.66 -1.71
N VAL A 71 6.69 3.43 -1.82
CA VAL A 71 5.27 3.15 -1.64
C VAL A 71 4.85 3.49 -0.20
N LYS A 72 5.67 3.12 0.78
CA LYS A 72 5.41 3.43 2.18
C LYS A 72 5.31 4.93 2.42
N ALA A 73 6.25 5.71 1.90
CA ALA A 73 6.23 7.17 2.03
C ALA A 73 4.99 7.77 1.36
N TRP A 74 4.67 7.30 0.15
CA TRP A 74 3.48 7.74 -0.57
C TRP A 74 2.21 7.45 0.22
N PHE A 75 2.09 6.23 0.78
CA PHE A 75 0.92 5.83 1.54
C PHE A 75 0.71 6.72 2.78
N TYR A 76 1.80 7.00 3.50
CA TYR A 76 1.71 7.80 4.72
C TYR A 76 1.56 9.30 4.46
N CYS A 77 1.61 9.75 3.20
CA CYS A 77 1.28 11.12 2.82
C CYS A 77 -0.23 11.39 2.88
N PHE A 78 -1.06 10.36 2.86
CA PHE A 78 -2.49 10.56 3.02
C PHE A 78 -2.81 11.05 4.44
N LYS A 79 -3.72 12.00 4.55
CA LYS A 79 -4.14 12.51 5.86
C LYS A 79 -5.02 11.48 6.57
N ARG A 80 -4.78 11.33 7.84
CA ARG A 80 -5.56 10.42 8.68
C ARG A 80 -6.88 11.04 9.14
#